data_d878d83e6897883784d7a8c77e1be6f0
#
_entry.id   d878d83e6897883784d7a8c77e1be6f0
#
_cell.length_a   1.000
_cell.length_b   1.000
_cell.length_c   1.000
_cell.angle_alpha   90.00
_cell.angle_beta   90.00
_cell.angle_gamma   90.00
#
_symmetry.space_group_name_H-M   'P 1'
#
loop_
_entity.id
_entity.type
_entity.pdbx_description
1 polymer ?
#
loop_
_entity_poly.entity_id
_entity_poly.type
_entity_poly.pdbx_seq_one_letter_code
_entity_poly.pdbx_strand_id
1 'polypeptide(L)'
;MSGAFDTLPLGRRPEGRTLITASWVVGHKDGRHRLLRNGEVVFENGEILFVGHRFAGETARRIDFGDALISPGLIDLDALSDLDTTILGIDNHPGWAKGRVWPRSYVEAGPYEMYTQEELAFQKRFAFAQLLLNGITTAAPIASLFYREWGETVAEFDAAAEVAGELGLRVYLSPAYRSGGMVLEAPGRIVPVFDEERGIQGLKDAIAYIERQNGRHGDLVRGMLAPDRVETSTIGLLQRTDAAARDLGCKFRLHMAQGAMEVDTVRMLHGSTAPVWLAKHGLLSDRLIAPHATNATDEDLGLYAENGVSIVHCPLVSGRGGSILNSFSSCARRGINIAMGTDTTPPDMLMNLLAGLITGRIADGAPDRLRSADL
;
A
#
# COMPACT_ATOMS: atom_id res chain seq x y z
N MET A 1 17.25 29.79 -5.76
CA MET A 1 16.69 28.43 -5.60
C MET A 1 16.09 27.83 -6.87
N SER A 2 15.80 28.57 -7.94
CA SER A 2 15.21 28.02 -9.18
C SER A 2 16.17 27.12 -9.99
N GLY A 3 17.46 27.35 -9.99
CA GLY A 3 18.39 26.67 -10.89
C GLY A 3 18.72 25.19 -10.56
N ALA A 4 18.54 24.74 -9.32
CA ALA A 4 18.88 23.36 -8.94
C ALA A 4 17.79 22.34 -9.35
N PHE A 5 16.53 22.75 -9.36
CA PHE A 5 15.40 21.90 -9.71
C PHE A 5 15.24 21.69 -11.21
N ASP A 6 15.69 22.66 -12.02
CA ASP A 6 15.59 22.58 -13.50
C ASP A 6 16.59 21.57 -14.11
N THR A 7 17.49 21.03 -13.30
CA THR A 7 18.56 20.14 -13.76
C THR A 7 18.25 18.65 -13.67
N LEU A 8 17.17 18.27 -12.97
CA LEU A 8 16.72 16.89 -12.83
C LEU A 8 15.30 16.75 -13.41
N PRO A 9 15.17 16.45 -14.70
CA PRO A 9 13.87 16.29 -15.31
C PRO A 9 13.12 15.11 -14.70
N LEU A 10 11.83 15.30 -14.45
CA LEU A 10 10.94 14.31 -13.88
C LEU A 10 10.93 13.02 -14.72
N GLY A 11 10.93 11.86 -14.07
CA GLY A 11 10.87 10.56 -14.73
C GLY A 11 12.11 10.17 -15.55
N ARG A 12 13.16 10.97 -15.55
CA ARG A 12 14.39 10.67 -16.26
C ARG A 12 15.55 10.42 -15.31
N ARG A 13 16.28 9.36 -15.55
CA ARG A 13 17.56 9.12 -14.86
C ARG A 13 18.63 10.04 -15.43
N PRO A 14 19.39 10.76 -14.59
CA PRO A 14 20.56 11.49 -15.08
C PRO A 14 21.60 10.51 -15.63
N GLU A 15 22.25 10.88 -16.72
CA GLU A 15 23.36 10.12 -17.25
C GLU A 15 24.60 10.30 -16.37
N GLY A 16 25.27 9.20 -16.08
CA GLY A 16 26.49 9.15 -15.28
C GLY A 16 26.27 9.47 -13.80
N ARG A 17 27.40 9.46 -13.10
CA ARG A 17 27.41 9.63 -11.65
C ARG A 17 27.01 11.05 -11.25
N THR A 18 25.98 11.16 -10.41
CA THR A 18 25.48 12.44 -9.90
C THR A 18 25.78 12.55 -8.41
N LEU A 19 26.35 13.68 -8.00
CA LEU A 19 26.56 14.06 -6.61
C LEU A 19 25.60 15.19 -6.26
N ILE A 20 24.86 15.02 -5.16
CA ILE A 20 23.98 16.05 -4.59
C ILE A 20 24.47 16.40 -3.18
N THR A 21 24.36 17.69 -2.82
CA THR A 21 24.72 18.22 -1.50
C THR A 21 23.60 19.04 -0.92
N ALA A 22 23.53 19.13 0.40
CA ALA A 22 22.67 20.05 1.12
C ALA A 22 23.26 20.36 2.51
N SER A 23 22.73 21.38 3.19
CA SER A 23 23.08 21.69 4.60
C SER A 23 22.90 20.49 5.52
N TRP A 24 21.91 19.62 5.22
CA TRP A 24 21.62 18.42 5.98
C TRP A 24 21.35 17.21 5.08
N VAL A 25 21.92 16.06 5.44
CA VAL A 25 21.66 14.77 4.77
C VAL A 25 21.36 13.72 5.83
N VAL A 26 20.24 13.00 5.66
CA VAL A 26 19.92 11.81 6.47
C VAL A 26 20.59 10.60 5.84
N GLY A 27 21.64 10.11 6.50
CA GLY A 27 22.29 8.84 6.16
C GLY A 27 21.83 7.71 7.09
N HIS A 28 22.24 6.48 6.78
CA HIS A 28 22.01 5.31 7.61
C HIS A 28 23.33 4.53 7.77
N LYS A 29 23.71 4.24 9.01
CA LYS A 29 24.89 3.43 9.33
C LYS A 29 24.69 2.66 10.62
N ASP A 30 25.12 1.42 10.67
CA ASP A 30 25.07 0.54 11.83
C ASP A 30 23.64 0.44 12.45
N GLY A 31 22.62 0.30 11.60
CA GLY A 31 21.21 0.17 12.01
C GLY A 31 20.58 1.47 12.54
N ARG A 32 21.22 2.64 12.33
CA ARG A 32 20.74 3.92 12.85
C ARG A 32 20.82 5.03 11.82
N HIS A 33 19.83 5.92 11.84
CA HIS A 33 19.89 7.15 11.08
C HIS A 33 20.96 8.08 11.64
N ARG A 34 21.65 8.78 10.74
CA ARG A 34 22.70 9.77 11.04
C ARG A 34 22.39 11.06 10.30
N LEU A 35 22.35 12.16 11.03
CA LEU A 35 22.20 13.48 10.43
C LEU A 35 23.59 14.04 10.12
N LEU A 36 23.89 14.23 8.85
CA LEU A 36 25.18 14.74 8.35
C LEU A 36 25.03 16.22 7.98
N ARG A 37 25.78 17.09 8.61
CA ARG A 37 25.86 18.50 8.23
C ARG A 37 26.75 18.67 7.01
N ASN A 38 26.28 19.40 5.98
CA ASN A 38 26.94 19.54 4.68
C ASN A 38 27.33 18.18 4.07
N GLY A 39 26.35 17.26 4.09
CA GLY A 39 26.52 15.91 3.59
C GLY A 39 26.45 15.83 2.07
N GLU A 40 26.95 14.73 1.55
CA GLU A 40 26.96 14.39 0.12
C GLU A 40 26.25 13.05 -0.09
N VAL A 41 25.44 12.97 -1.15
CA VAL A 41 24.88 11.72 -1.66
C VAL A 41 25.33 11.57 -3.10
N VAL A 42 25.89 10.41 -3.44
CA VAL A 42 26.27 10.07 -4.81
C VAL A 42 25.47 8.88 -5.28
N PHE A 43 24.88 8.99 -6.46
CA PHE A 43 24.12 7.92 -7.08
C PHE A 43 24.41 7.82 -8.58
N GLU A 44 24.20 6.62 -9.12
CA GLU A 44 24.35 6.29 -10.53
C GLU A 44 23.45 5.10 -10.87
N ASN A 45 22.78 5.13 -12.01
CA ASN A 45 21.94 4.02 -12.50
C ASN A 45 20.84 3.56 -11.52
N GLY A 46 20.36 4.46 -10.67
CA GLY A 46 19.30 4.13 -9.68
C GLY A 46 19.83 3.56 -8.36
N GLU A 47 21.16 3.49 -8.18
CA GLU A 47 21.80 3.02 -6.95
C GLU A 47 22.49 4.16 -6.21
N ILE A 48 22.39 4.17 -4.88
CA ILE A 48 23.14 5.08 -4.02
C ILE A 48 24.51 4.47 -3.78
N LEU A 49 25.57 5.14 -4.28
CA LEU A 49 26.94 4.68 -4.18
C LEU A 49 27.68 5.19 -2.93
N PHE A 50 27.25 6.36 -2.43
CA PHE A 50 27.90 7.00 -1.29
C PHE A 50 26.94 7.93 -0.55
N VAL A 51 27.01 7.92 0.78
CA VAL A 51 26.39 8.90 1.66
C VAL A 51 27.42 9.25 2.74
N GLY A 52 27.84 10.51 2.81
CA GLY A 52 28.90 10.90 3.75
C GLY A 52 29.42 12.30 3.49
N HIS A 53 30.75 12.48 3.69
CA HIS A 53 31.45 13.71 3.40
C HIS A 53 32.67 13.42 2.51
N ARG A 54 32.98 14.34 1.56
CA ARG A 54 34.17 14.32 0.71
C ARG A 54 34.25 13.06 -0.14
N PHE A 55 33.30 12.86 -1.02
CA PHE A 55 33.42 11.84 -2.06
C PHE A 55 34.65 12.09 -2.93
N ALA A 56 35.54 11.11 -3.01
CA ALA A 56 36.82 11.26 -3.71
C ALA A 56 36.77 10.84 -5.19
N GLY A 57 35.61 10.33 -5.68
CA GLY A 57 35.48 9.87 -7.06
C GLY A 57 35.09 10.97 -8.03
N GLU A 58 35.20 10.67 -9.32
CA GLU A 58 34.70 11.55 -10.37
C GLU A 58 33.18 11.53 -10.46
N THR A 59 32.58 12.67 -10.82
CA THR A 59 31.14 12.84 -11.00
C THR A 59 30.84 13.59 -12.30
N ALA A 60 29.89 13.09 -13.07
CA ALA A 60 29.44 13.75 -14.30
C ALA A 60 28.59 15.01 -14.00
N ARG A 61 27.94 15.03 -12.84
CA ARG A 61 27.07 16.14 -12.42
C ARG A 61 27.19 16.38 -10.93
N ARG A 62 27.13 17.66 -10.54
CA ARG A 62 27.13 18.10 -9.15
C ARG A 62 26.02 19.13 -8.95
N ILE A 63 25.15 18.91 -7.94
CA ILE A 63 24.02 19.78 -7.64
C ILE A 63 24.07 20.11 -6.14
N ASP A 64 24.04 21.40 -5.82
CA ASP A 64 23.94 21.88 -4.45
C ASP A 64 22.53 22.43 -4.19
N PHE A 65 21.82 21.80 -3.26
CA PHE A 65 20.50 22.24 -2.81
C PHE A 65 20.55 23.34 -1.73
N GLY A 66 21.74 23.72 -1.28
CA GLY A 66 21.95 24.78 -0.30
C GLY A 66 21.34 24.45 1.06
N ASP A 67 20.56 25.39 1.61
CA ASP A 67 19.91 25.21 2.91
C ASP A 67 18.66 24.33 2.77
N ALA A 68 18.92 23.03 2.68
CA ALA A 68 17.92 21.98 2.50
C ALA A 68 18.29 20.73 3.31
N LEU A 69 17.32 19.83 3.45
CA LEU A 69 17.48 18.48 3.96
C LEU A 69 17.30 17.47 2.82
N ILE A 70 18.31 16.64 2.59
CA ILE A 70 18.17 15.45 1.74
C ILE A 70 17.90 14.25 2.65
N SER A 71 16.82 13.53 2.38
CA SER A 71 16.45 12.30 3.09
C SER A 71 16.14 11.18 2.11
N PRO A 72 16.17 9.90 2.54
CA PRO A 72 15.55 8.82 1.78
C PRO A 72 14.07 9.17 1.49
N GLY A 73 13.59 8.74 0.33
CA GLY A 73 12.16 8.85 0.02
C GLY A 73 11.35 7.94 0.93
N LEU A 74 10.13 8.36 1.25
CA LEU A 74 9.20 7.60 2.06
C LEU A 74 8.61 6.43 1.25
N ILE A 75 8.20 5.38 1.96
CA ILE A 75 7.61 4.16 1.38
C ILE A 75 6.20 4.02 1.92
N ASP A 76 5.24 3.83 1.02
CA ASP A 76 3.82 3.66 1.33
C ASP A 76 3.31 2.32 0.77
N LEU A 77 3.06 1.35 1.66
CA LEU A 77 2.66 0.00 1.26
C LEU A 77 1.15 -0.22 1.19
N ASP A 78 0.38 0.83 1.41
CA ASP A 78 -1.07 0.86 1.18
C ASP A 78 -1.44 2.29 0.77
N ALA A 79 -1.05 2.66 -0.45
CA ALA A 79 -1.00 4.04 -0.90
C ALA A 79 -2.25 4.43 -1.69
N LEU A 80 -2.55 5.73 -1.71
CA LEU A 80 -3.58 6.30 -2.57
C LEU A 80 -3.37 5.88 -4.04
N SER A 81 -4.43 5.43 -4.70
CA SER A 81 -4.39 4.97 -6.10
C SER A 81 -5.29 5.74 -7.06
N ASP A 82 -6.20 6.55 -6.53
CA ASP A 82 -7.17 7.33 -7.30
C ASP A 82 -7.59 8.61 -6.57
N LEU A 83 -8.63 9.25 -7.07
CA LEU A 83 -9.31 10.33 -6.35
C LEU A 83 -10.13 9.73 -5.22
N ASP A 84 -9.76 10.02 -3.97
CA ASP A 84 -10.53 9.54 -2.83
C ASP A 84 -11.88 10.27 -2.71
N THR A 85 -12.85 9.77 -3.46
CA THR A 85 -14.25 10.22 -3.34
C THR A 85 -14.95 9.62 -2.13
N THR A 86 -14.38 8.60 -1.50
CA THR A 86 -14.96 7.95 -0.31
C THR A 86 -14.97 8.87 0.90
N ILE A 87 -14.00 9.77 1.02
CA ILE A 87 -13.97 10.81 2.06
C ILE A 87 -15.27 11.61 2.04
N LEU A 88 -15.65 12.11 0.87
CA LEU A 88 -16.87 12.92 0.72
C LEU A 88 -18.13 12.09 1.01
N GLY A 89 -18.13 10.83 0.60
CA GLY A 89 -19.24 9.92 0.86
C GLY A 89 -19.37 9.56 2.34
N ILE A 90 -18.29 9.12 2.98
CA ILE A 90 -18.31 8.69 4.38
C ILE A 90 -18.66 9.84 5.32
N ASP A 91 -18.07 11.01 5.14
CA ASP A 91 -18.25 12.15 6.04
C ASP A 91 -19.63 12.84 5.82
N ASN A 92 -20.20 12.74 4.64
CA ASN A 92 -21.46 13.42 4.30
C ASN A 92 -22.66 12.50 4.18
N HIS A 93 -22.49 11.18 4.12
CA HIS A 93 -23.58 10.23 3.99
C HIS A 93 -23.38 9.00 4.90
N PRO A 94 -23.96 9.01 6.13
CA PRO A 94 -23.77 7.92 7.11
C PRO A 94 -24.09 6.52 6.62
N GLY A 95 -24.93 6.38 5.57
CA GLY A 95 -25.23 5.10 4.94
C GLY A 95 -24.03 4.44 4.27
N TRP A 96 -23.02 5.23 3.84
CA TRP A 96 -21.80 4.73 3.22
C TRP A 96 -20.82 4.11 4.22
N ALA A 97 -20.94 4.39 5.50
CA ALA A 97 -20.20 3.69 6.53
C ALA A 97 -20.47 2.16 6.55
N LYS A 98 -21.59 1.74 5.95
CA LYS A 98 -21.99 0.34 5.73
C LYS A 98 -21.60 -0.18 4.34
N GLY A 99 -20.78 0.54 3.61
CA GLY A 99 -20.66 0.59 2.16
C GLY A 99 -19.88 -0.52 1.48
N ARG A 100 -19.80 -1.73 2.03
CA ARG A 100 -19.23 -2.90 1.33
C ARG A 100 -20.28 -3.97 1.03
N VAL A 101 -21.55 -3.56 1.04
CA VAL A 101 -22.69 -4.41 0.73
C VAL A 101 -23.35 -3.89 -0.53
N TRP A 102 -23.36 -4.70 -1.57
CA TRP A 102 -23.96 -4.32 -2.84
C TRP A 102 -25.49 -4.44 -2.80
N PRO A 103 -26.24 -3.53 -3.39
CA PRO A 103 -27.64 -3.77 -3.66
C PRO A 103 -27.78 -4.90 -4.69
N ARG A 104 -28.81 -5.72 -4.55
CA ARG A 104 -29.11 -6.83 -5.49
C ARG A 104 -29.20 -6.33 -6.94
N SER A 105 -29.85 -5.18 -7.15
CA SER A 105 -29.97 -4.57 -8.47
C SER A 105 -28.64 -4.23 -9.13
N TYR A 106 -27.60 -3.91 -8.35
CA TYR A 106 -26.26 -3.65 -8.88
C TYR A 106 -25.62 -4.95 -9.43
N VAL A 107 -25.73 -6.04 -8.67
CA VAL A 107 -25.22 -7.35 -9.10
C VAL A 107 -25.96 -7.87 -10.34
N GLU A 108 -27.30 -7.68 -10.39
CA GLU A 108 -28.13 -8.08 -11.53
C GLU A 108 -27.86 -7.26 -12.78
N ALA A 109 -27.53 -5.97 -12.65
CA ALA A 109 -27.15 -5.12 -13.77
C ALA A 109 -25.77 -5.47 -14.36
N GLY A 110 -24.93 -6.16 -13.59
CA GLY A 110 -23.56 -6.51 -13.96
C GLY A 110 -22.52 -5.43 -13.62
N PRO A 111 -21.27 -5.63 -14.03
CA PRO A 111 -20.17 -4.71 -13.74
C PRO A 111 -20.52 -3.29 -14.18
N TYR A 112 -20.31 -2.36 -13.28
CA TYR A 112 -20.58 -0.94 -13.52
C TYR A 112 -19.29 -0.15 -13.40
N GLU A 113 -18.81 0.37 -14.53
CA GLU A 113 -17.66 1.28 -14.56
C GLU A 113 -18.16 2.72 -14.65
N MET A 114 -17.86 3.52 -13.65
CA MET A 114 -18.32 4.92 -13.57
C MET A 114 -17.45 5.87 -14.41
N TYR A 115 -16.23 5.47 -14.71
CA TYR A 115 -15.23 6.33 -15.31
C TYR A 115 -14.76 5.81 -16.67
N THR A 116 -14.45 6.71 -17.57
CA THR A 116 -13.77 6.40 -18.84
C THR A 116 -12.31 6.01 -18.58
N GLN A 117 -11.66 5.37 -19.55
CA GLN A 117 -10.24 5.02 -19.45
C GLN A 117 -9.34 6.25 -19.28
N GLU A 118 -9.70 7.40 -19.86
CA GLU A 118 -8.98 8.66 -19.67
C GLU A 118 -9.11 9.18 -18.24
N GLU A 119 -10.31 9.11 -17.66
CA GLU A 119 -10.55 9.50 -16.26
C GLU A 119 -9.82 8.57 -15.29
N LEU A 120 -9.79 7.27 -15.53
CA LEU A 120 -9.03 6.31 -14.72
C LEU A 120 -7.52 6.60 -14.80
N ALA A 121 -6.99 6.87 -15.99
CA ALA A 121 -5.59 7.26 -16.17
C ALA A 121 -5.27 8.58 -15.47
N PHE A 122 -6.18 9.56 -15.54
CA PHE A 122 -6.05 10.83 -14.83
C PHE A 122 -6.03 10.64 -13.31
N GLN A 123 -6.90 9.78 -12.76
CA GLN A 123 -6.93 9.48 -11.33
C GLN A 123 -5.59 8.90 -10.86
N LYS A 124 -5.00 7.97 -11.62
CA LYS A 124 -3.66 7.42 -11.31
C LYS A 124 -2.58 8.51 -11.36
N ARG A 125 -2.62 9.38 -12.36
CA ARG A 125 -1.68 10.52 -12.46
C ARG A 125 -1.82 11.47 -11.29
N PHE A 126 -3.03 11.81 -10.89
CA PHE A 126 -3.29 12.65 -9.74
C PHE A 126 -2.74 12.01 -8.46
N ALA A 127 -3.10 10.76 -8.18
CA ALA A 127 -2.68 10.05 -6.98
C ALA A 127 -1.15 9.94 -6.90
N PHE A 128 -0.49 9.51 -7.97
CA PHE A 128 0.96 9.33 -8.00
C PHE A 128 1.72 10.66 -7.87
N ALA A 129 1.19 11.73 -8.45
CA ALA A 129 1.73 13.07 -8.25
C ALA A 129 1.60 13.53 -6.79
N GLN A 130 0.45 13.27 -6.13
CA GLN A 130 0.26 13.58 -4.72
C GLN A 130 1.22 12.79 -3.82
N LEU A 131 1.47 11.51 -4.10
CA LEU A 131 2.46 10.71 -3.37
C LEU A 131 3.86 11.37 -3.45
N LEU A 132 4.32 11.70 -4.66
CA LEU A 132 5.63 12.36 -4.85
C LEU A 132 5.72 13.73 -4.18
N LEU A 133 4.67 14.55 -4.26
CA LEU A 133 4.61 15.86 -3.61
C LEU A 133 4.71 15.78 -2.08
N ASN A 134 4.33 14.64 -1.50
CA ASN A 134 4.46 14.35 -0.08
C ASN A 134 5.71 13.51 0.27
N GLY A 135 6.69 13.41 -0.66
CA GLY A 135 7.96 12.73 -0.43
C GLY A 135 7.91 11.21 -0.46
N ILE A 136 6.80 10.61 -0.89
CA ILE A 136 6.67 9.17 -1.08
C ILE A 136 7.23 8.81 -2.45
N THR A 137 8.32 8.04 -2.49
CA THR A 137 9.03 7.68 -3.72
C THR A 137 8.89 6.20 -4.08
N THR A 138 8.28 5.41 -3.18
CA THR A 138 7.93 4.01 -3.41
C THR A 138 6.55 3.76 -2.86
N ALA A 139 5.66 3.19 -3.66
CA ALA A 139 4.28 2.97 -3.30
C ALA A 139 3.75 1.60 -3.74
N ALA A 140 2.86 1.02 -2.93
CA ALA A 140 1.97 -0.06 -3.32
C ALA A 140 0.53 0.48 -3.31
N PRO A 141 0.04 1.02 -4.42
CA PRO A 141 -1.29 1.62 -4.50
C PRO A 141 -2.39 0.62 -4.19
N ILE A 142 -3.39 1.05 -3.42
CA ILE A 142 -4.54 0.22 -3.07
C ILE A 142 -5.47 0.04 -4.26
N ALA A 143 -6.31 -1.00 -4.15
CA ALA A 143 -7.43 -1.20 -5.06
C ALA A 143 -8.61 -0.31 -4.72
N SER A 144 -9.24 0.27 -5.74
CA SER A 144 -10.53 0.95 -5.60
C SER A 144 -11.63 0.09 -6.18
N LEU A 145 -12.21 -0.78 -5.33
CA LEU A 145 -13.25 -1.73 -5.73
C LEU A 145 -14.65 -1.39 -5.18
N PHE A 146 -14.85 -0.18 -4.68
CA PHE A 146 -16.14 0.21 -4.09
C PHE A 146 -17.29 0.13 -5.07
N TYR A 147 -17.05 0.55 -6.31
CA TYR A 147 -18.06 0.59 -7.37
C TYR A 147 -17.89 -0.51 -8.42
N ARG A 148 -16.90 -1.41 -8.24
CA ARG A 148 -16.61 -2.50 -9.17
C ARG A 148 -17.02 -3.82 -8.57
N GLU A 149 -17.65 -4.65 -9.36
CA GLU A 149 -18.14 -5.94 -8.88
C GLU A 149 -16.99 -6.96 -8.73
N TRP A 150 -16.10 -7.08 -9.71
CA TRP A 150 -15.14 -8.19 -9.77
C TRP A 150 -13.67 -7.78 -9.72
N GLY A 151 -13.31 -6.63 -10.20
CA GLY A 151 -11.91 -6.22 -10.21
C GLY A 151 -11.64 -4.95 -11.02
N GLU A 152 -10.38 -4.56 -10.98
CA GLU A 152 -9.83 -3.48 -11.78
C GLU A 152 -9.43 -3.98 -13.17
N THR A 153 -9.33 -3.08 -14.15
CA THR A 153 -9.02 -3.48 -15.52
C THR A 153 -7.52 -3.44 -15.80
N VAL A 154 -7.06 -4.33 -16.67
CA VAL A 154 -5.66 -4.36 -17.13
C VAL A 154 -5.28 -3.04 -17.83
N ALA A 155 -6.19 -2.47 -18.63
CA ALA A 155 -5.93 -1.22 -19.34
C ALA A 155 -5.67 -0.03 -18.41
N GLU A 156 -6.39 0.05 -17.29
CA GLU A 156 -6.15 1.05 -16.25
C GLU A 156 -4.76 0.92 -15.62
N PHE A 157 -4.35 -0.32 -15.34
CA PHE A 157 -3.04 -0.58 -14.74
C PHE A 157 -1.89 -0.45 -15.74
N ASP A 158 -2.12 -0.69 -17.03
CA ASP A 158 -1.16 -0.32 -18.07
C ASP A 158 -0.93 1.19 -18.10
N ALA A 159 -1.99 1.99 -18.01
CA ALA A 159 -1.88 3.44 -17.88
C ALA A 159 -1.18 3.86 -16.58
N ALA A 160 -1.46 3.18 -15.46
CA ALA A 160 -0.78 3.42 -14.19
C ALA A 160 0.74 3.16 -14.28
N ALA A 161 1.16 2.10 -14.97
CA ALA A 161 2.57 1.80 -15.19
C ALA A 161 3.27 2.89 -16.02
N GLU A 162 2.63 3.38 -17.09
CA GLU A 162 3.17 4.48 -17.90
C GLU A 162 3.28 5.77 -17.06
N VAL A 163 2.24 6.12 -16.30
CA VAL A 163 2.25 7.27 -15.40
C VAL A 163 3.36 7.18 -14.35
N ALA A 164 3.58 6.00 -13.77
CA ALA A 164 4.67 5.81 -12.82
C ALA A 164 6.04 6.06 -13.45
N GLY A 165 6.25 5.59 -14.70
CA GLY A 165 7.46 5.85 -15.48
C GLY A 165 7.65 7.33 -15.80
N GLU A 166 6.60 8.02 -16.25
CA GLU A 166 6.63 9.45 -16.56
C GLU A 166 6.94 10.34 -15.35
N LEU A 167 6.39 9.99 -14.19
CA LEU A 167 6.59 10.74 -12.95
C LEU A 167 7.87 10.33 -12.19
N GLY A 168 8.41 9.14 -12.47
CA GLY A 168 9.58 8.61 -11.75
C GLY A 168 9.24 7.98 -10.39
N LEU A 169 7.98 7.57 -10.17
CA LEU A 169 7.54 6.90 -8.95
C LEU A 169 7.83 5.39 -9.04
N ARG A 170 8.46 4.81 -8.03
CA ARG A 170 8.54 3.35 -7.92
C ARG A 170 7.23 2.80 -7.38
N VAL A 171 6.66 1.81 -8.09
CA VAL A 171 5.36 1.22 -7.74
C VAL A 171 5.38 -0.30 -7.78
N TYR A 172 4.58 -0.89 -6.90
CA TYR A 172 4.24 -2.31 -6.91
C TYR A 172 2.78 -2.44 -7.30
N LEU A 173 2.51 -2.97 -8.49
CA LEU A 173 1.18 -2.93 -9.13
C LEU A 173 0.72 -4.31 -9.60
N SER A 174 -0.56 -4.55 -9.52
CA SER A 174 -1.37 -5.38 -10.40
C SER A 174 -2.84 -4.96 -10.26
N PRO A 175 -3.69 -5.23 -11.26
CA PRO A 175 -5.13 -5.09 -11.08
C PRO A 175 -5.61 -5.91 -9.89
N ALA A 176 -6.43 -5.33 -9.04
CA ALA A 176 -7.04 -6.08 -7.94
C ALA A 176 -8.21 -6.92 -8.43
N TYR A 177 -8.44 -8.03 -7.75
CA TYR A 177 -9.47 -9.01 -8.09
C TYR A 177 -10.12 -9.60 -6.83
N ARG A 178 -11.33 -10.13 -7.01
CA ARG A 178 -12.08 -10.84 -5.98
C ARG A 178 -13.02 -11.87 -6.61
N SER A 179 -13.48 -12.82 -5.81
CA SER A 179 -14.44 -13.84 -6.25
C SER A 179 -15.82 -13.66 -5.64
N GLY A 180 -16.06 -12.59 -4.88
CA GLY A 180 -17.36 -12.40 -4.26
C GLY A 180 -17.53 -11.09 -3.52
N GLY A 181 -18.66 -10.98 -2.85
CA GLY A 181 -19.03 -9.85 -2.01
C GLY A 181 -20.31 -10.11 -1.24
N MET A 182 -20.64 -9.18 -0.37
CA MET A 182 -21.87 -9.21 0.41
C MET A 182 -22.98 -8.43 -0.32
N VAL A 183 -24.15 -9.02 -0.43
CA VAL A 183 -25.29 -8.45 -1.18
C VAL A 183 -26.47 -8.24 -0.26
N LEU A 184 -27.09 -7.07 -0.31
CA LEU A 184 -28.35 -6.78 0.35
C LEU A 184 -29.49 -7.39 -0.50
N GLU A 185 -29.93 -8.58 -0.10
CA GLU A 185 -30.98 -9.31 -0.81
C GLU A 185 -32.38 -8.76 -0.51
N ALA A 186 -32.60 -8.33 0.72
CA ALA A 186 -33.82 -7.68 1.19
C ALA A 186 -33.49 -6.77 2.40
N PRO A 187 -34.38 -5.88 2.83
CA PRO A 187 -34.14 -5.07 4.01
C PRO A 187 -33.72 -5.91 5.22
N GLY A 188 -32.51 -5.67 5.72
CA GLY A 188 -31.92 -6.40 6.84
C GLY A 188 -31.39 -7.81 6.51
N ARG A 189 -31.45 -8.28 5.27
CA ARG A 189 -30.93 -9.58 4.86
C ARG A 189 -29.72 -9.41 3.93
N ILE A 190 -28.55 -9.64 4.46
CA ILE A 190 -27.28 -9.62 3.72
C ILE A 190 -26.83 -11.08 3.50
N VAL A 191 -26.47 -11.40 2.27
CA VAL A 191 -26.02 -12.73 1.87
C VAL A 191 -24.71 -12.65 1.09
N PRO A 192 -23.82 -13.65 1.21
CA PRO A 192 -22.64 -13.75 0.37
C PRO A 192 -23.05 -14.18 -1.05
N VAL A 193 -22.41 -13.58 -2.04
CA VAL A 193 -22.51 -14.01 -3.45
C VAL A 193 -21.10 -14.20 -3.97
N PHE A 194 -20.80 -15.40 -4.46
CA PHE A 194 -19.48 -15.75 -4.99
C PHE A 194 -19.59 -16.25 -6.42
N ASP A 195 -18.60 -15.86 -7.22
CA ASP A 195 -18.31 -16.40 -8.55
C ASP A 195 -16.80 -16.64 -8.62
N GLU A 196 -16.39 -17.88 -8.39
CA GLU A 196 -14.97 -18.25 -8.35
C GLU A 196 -14.31 -18.12 -9.72
N GLU A 197 -15.04 -18.37 -10.81
CA GLU A 197 -14.50 -18.27 -12.17
C GLU A 197 -14.10 -16.83 -12.49
N ARG A 198 -14.91 -15.86 -12.08
CA ARG A 198 -14.60 -14.42 -12.19
C ARG A 198 -13.34 -14.07 -11.40
N GLY A 199 -13.23 -14.55 -10.17
CA GLY A 199 -12.04 -14.33 -9.34
C GLY A 199 -10.78 -14.93 -9.97
N ILE A 200 -10.87 -16.16 -10.49
CA ILE A 200 -9.76 -16.83 -11.19
C ILE A 200 -9.38 -16.08 -12.46
N GLN A 201 -10.35 -15.55 -13.22
CA GLN A 201 -10.04 -14.72 -14.39
C GLN A 201 -9.28 -13.45 -13.99
N GLY A 202 -9.71 -12.74 -12.94
CA GLY A 202 -8.99 -11.59 -12.43
C GLY A 202 -7.56 -11.91 -11.97
N LEU A 203 -7.34 -13.07 -11.34
CA LEU A 203 -5.99 -13.53 -11.01
C LEU A 203 -5.15 -13.79 -12.27
N LYS A 204 -5.71 -14.41 -13.31
CA LYS A 204 -5.00 -14.64 -14.60
C LYS A 204 -4.59 -13.32 -15.25
N ASP A 205 -5.48 -12.34 -15.23
CA ASP A 205 -5.23 -11.00 -15.77
C ASP A 205 -4.11 -10.30 -14.99
N ALA A 206 -4.11 -10.42 -13.65
CA ALA A 206 -3.06 -9.89 -12.79
C ALA A 206 -1.70 -10.56 -13.03
N ILE A 207 -1.65 -11.89 -13.22
CA ILE A 207 -0.43 -12.64 -13.56
C ILE A 207 0.11 -12.14 -14.91
N ALA A 208 -0.71 -12.11 -15.95
CA ALA A 208 -0.31 -11.66 -17.28
C ALA A 208 0.16 -10.20 -17.28
N TYR A 209 -0.46 -9.34 -16.45
CA TYR A 209 -0.01 -7.97 -16.22
C TYR A 209 1.38 -7.95 -15.62
N ILE A 210 1.63 -8.68 -14.52
CA ILE A 210 2.91 -8.72 -13.83
C ILE A 210 4.01 -9.22 -14.77
N GLU A 211 3.79 -10.30 -15.49
CA GLU A 211 4.76 -10.86 -16.46
C GLU A 211 5.18 -9.84 -17.53
N ARG A 212 4.25 -8.97 -17.95
CA ARG A 212 4.49 -7.94 -18.97
C ARG A 212 5.14 -6.68 -18.41
N GLN A 213 4.75 -6.25 -17.21
CA GLN A 213 5.11 -4.93 -16.67
C GLN A 213 6.28 -4.96 -15.67
N ASN A 214 6.58 -6.11 -15.06
CA ASN A 214 7.63 -6.20 -14.04
C ASN A 214 9.00 -5.83 -14.61
N GLY A 215 9.66 -4.87 -13.99
CA GLY A 215 10.98 -4.34 -14.41
C GLY A 215 10.91 -3.21 -15.44
N ARG A 216 9.73 -2.82 -15.93
CA ARG A 216 9.62 -1.71 -16.90
C ARG A 216 10.01 -0.36 -16.28
N HIS A 217 10.20 0.62 -17.17
CA HIS A 217 10.63 1.98 -16.84
C HIS A 217 11.92 2.01 -16.00
N GLY A 218 12.87 1.13 -16.34
CA GLY A 218 14.12 1.04 -15.60
C GLY A 218 13.94 0.60 -14.16
N ASP A 219 13.06 -0.35 -13.95
CA ASP A 219 12.78 -0.97 -12.66
C ASP A 219 11.91 -0.13 -11.70
N LEU A 220 11.21 0.85 -12.21
CA LEU A 220 10.24 1.61 -11.43
C LEU A 220 8.93 0.84 -11.22
N VAL A 221 8.54 -0.03 -12.17
CA VAL A 221 7.32 -0.84 -12.07
C VAL A 221 7.67 -2.26 -11.67
N ARG A 222 7.11 -2.71 -10.57
CA ARG A 222 7.21 -4.08 -10.05
C ARG A 222 5.84 -4.70 -9.87
N GLY A 223 5.76 -6.02 -9.95
CA GLY A 223 4.54 -6.78 -9.72
C GLY A 223 4.29 -7.10 -8.26
N MET A 224 3.02 -7.01 -7.84
CA MET A 224 2.54 -7.51 -6.55
C MET A 224 1.08 -7.91 -6.73
N LEU A 225 0.70 -9.14 -6.42
CA LEU A 225 -0.68 -9.58 -6.53
C LEU A 225 -1.57 -8.90 -5.47
N ALA A 226 -2.81 -8.61 -5.84
CA ALA A 226 -3.73 -7.81 -5.02
C ALA A 226 -5.14 -8.44 -4.95
N PRO A 227 -5.30 -9.65 -4.36
CA PRO A 227 -6.64 -10.08 -3.96
C PRO A 227 -7.21 -9.05 -2.99
N ASP A 228 -8.50 -8.73 -3.14
CA ASP A 228 -9.11 -7.60 -2.42
C ASP A 228 -9.11 -7.84 -0.90
N ARG A 229 -9.92 -8.80 -0.44
CA ARG A 229 -10.16 -9.06 0.99
C ARG A 229 -10.43 -10.53 1.25
N VAL A 230 -10.33 -10.94 2.51
CA VAL A 230 -10.64 -12.32 2.90
C VAL A 230 -12.13 -12.61 2.67
N GLU A 231 -13.01 -11.71 3.10
CA GLU A 231 -14.47 -11.89 2.97
C GLU A 231 -14.98 -11.80 1.54
N THR A 232 -14.15 -11.34 0.60
CA THR A 232 -14.50 -11.28 -0.83
C THR A 232 -13.79 -12.34 -1.67
N SER A 233 -13.10 -13.30 -1.03
CA SER A 233 -12.28 -14.29 -1.72
C SER A 233 -12.67 -15.72 -1.29
N THR A 234 -12.80 -16.62 -2.28
CA THR A 234 -12.89 -18.05 -2.00
C THR A 234 -11.53 -18.61 -1.62
N ILE A 235 -11.53 -19.73 -0.90
CA ILE A 235 -10.27 -20.42 -0.54
C ILE A 235 -9.50 -20.86 -1.77
N GLY A 236 -10.21 -21.32 -2.83
CA GLY A 236 -9.60 -21.72 -4.09
C GLY A 236 -8.87 -20.58 -4.77
N LEU A 237 -9.44 -19.35 -4.75
CA LEU A 237 -8.79 -18.16 -5.28
C LEU A 237 -7.53 -17.81 -4.48
N LEU A 238 -7.58 -17.83 -3.14
CA LEU A 238 -6.43 -17.47 -2.30
C LEU A 238 -5.30 -18.51 -2.40
N GLN A 239 -5.61 -19.80 -2.50
CA GLN A 239 -4.61 -20.84 -2.74
C GLN A 239 -3.90 -20.65 -4.08
N ARG A 240 -4.64 -20.31 -5.14
CA ARG A 240 -4.06 -20.00 -6.45
C ARG A 240 -3.26 -18.72 -6.43
N THR A 241 -3.68 -17.72 -5.67
CA THR A 241 -2.92 -16.47 -5.45
C THR A 241 -1.58 -16.73 -4.77
N ASP A 242 -1.55 -17.51 -3.68
CA ASP A 242 -0.28 -17.86 -3.00
C ASP A 242 0.66 -18.66 -3.91
N ALA A 243 0.13 -19.62 -4.68
CA ALA A 243 0.91 -20.37 -5.65
C ALA A 243 1.51 -19.44 -6.72
N ALA A 244 0.68 -18.55 -7.31
CA ALA A 244 1.13 -17.59 -8.32
C ALA A 244 2.18 -16.62 -7.76
N ALA A 245 1.99 -16.12 -6.53
CA ALA A 245 2.97 -15.26 -5.86
C ALA A 245 4.32 -15.94 -5.68
N ARG A 246 4.31 -17.24 -5.37
CA ARG A 246 5.53 -18.07 -5.27
C ARG A 246 6.22 -18.23 -6.62
N ASP A 247 5.46 -18.55 -7.64
CA ASP A 247 5.98 -18.80 -9.00
C ASP A 247 6.54 -17.51 -9.63
N LEU A 248 5.88 -16.37 -9.39
CA LEU A 248 6.33 -15.05 -9.84
C LEU A 248 7.45 -14.44 -8.96
N GLY A 249 7.73 -15.03 -7.81
CA GLY A 249 8.69 -14.47 -6.85
C GLY A 249 8.27 -13.12 -6.28
N CYS A 250 6.96 -12.86 -6.17
CA CYS A 250 6.42 -11.60 -5.68
C CYS A 250 5.64 -11.78 -4.36
N LYS A 251 5.27 -10.67 -3.74
CA LYS A 251 4.36 -10.64 -2.61
C LYS A 251 2.90 -10.48 -3.09
N PHE A 252 1.97 -10.72 -2.18
CA PHE A 252 0.57 -10.36 -2.38
C PHE A 252 0.02 -9.59 -1.18
N ARG A 253 -0.85 -8.63 -1.46
CA ARG A 253 -1.53 -7.84 -0.45
C ARG A 253 -2.96 -8.32 -0.29
N LEU A 254 -3.38 -8.59 0.95
CA LEU A 254 -4.73 -9.03 1.29
C LEU A 254 -5.20 -8.29 2.54
N HIS A 255 -6.22 -7.45 2.38
CA HIS A 255 -6.81 -6.73 3.51
C HIS A 255 -7.50 -7.68 4.48
N MET A 256 -7.22 -7.51 5.77
CA MET A 256 -7.86 -8.30 6.82
C MET A 256 -7.80 -7.62 8.19
N ALA A 257 -8.74 -7.96 9.05
CA ALA A 257 -8.86 -7.45 10.41
C ALA A 257 -8.91 -5.91 10.47
N GLN A 258 -9.50 -5.26 9.45
CA GLN A 258 -9.58 -3.81 9.34
C GLN A 258 -10.67 -3.22 10.21
N GLY A 259 -11.88 -3.78 10.20
CA GLY A 259 -13.04 -3.24 10.88
C GLY A 259 -13.94 -4.33 11.46
N ALA A 260 -14.77 -3.97 12.45
CA ALA A 260 -15.66 -4.92 13.11
C ALA A 260 -16.59 -5.65 12.12
N MET A 261 -17.15 -4.92 11.15
CA MET A 261 -18.05 -5.53 10.16
C MET A 261 -17.36 -6.59 9.29
N GLU A 262 -16.12 -6.37 8.89
CA GLU A 262 -15.31 -7.37 8.16
C GLU A 262 -15.05 -8.59 9.05
N VAL A 263 -14.59 -8.37 10.28
CA VAL A 263 -14.31 -9.45 11.24
C VAL A 263 -15.55 -10.29 11.51
N ASP A 264 -16.71 -9.67 11.69
CA ASP A 264 -17.99 -10.37 11.90
C ASP A 264 -18.42 -11.13 10.64
N THR A 265 -18.20 -10.56 9.45
CA THR A 265 -18.47 -11.24 8.17
C THR A 265 -17.58 -12.47 8.01
N VAL A 266 -16.29 -12.36 8.26
CA VAL A 266 -15.35 -13.49 8.17
C VAL A 266 -15.71 -14.59 9.19
N ARG A 267 -16.08 -14.21 10.41
CA ARG A 267 -16.56 -15.17 11.42
C ARG A 267 -17.85 -15.87 10.98
N MET A 268 -18.77 -15.14 10.40
CA MET A 268 -20.01 -15.71 9.85
C MET A 268 -19.72 -16.71 8.72
N LEU A 269 -18.82 -16.39 7.81
CA LEU A 269 -18.46 -17.22 6.66
C LEU A 269 -17.62 -18.44 7.04
N HIS A 270 -16.69 -18.30 7.97
CA HIS A 270 -15.62 -19.28 8.21
C HIS A 270 -15.51 -19.78 9.64
N GLY A 271 -16.31 -19.25 10.58
CA GLY A 271 -16.34 -19.66 11.99
C GLY A 271 -15.11 -19.23 12.80
N SER A 272 -14.22 -18.38 12.26
CA SER A 272 -13.00 -17.91 12.91
C SER A 272 -12.60 -16.55 12.38
N THR A 273 -11.53 -15.95 12.95
CA THR A 273 -10.92 -14.74 12.37
C THR A 273 -10.19 -15.06 11.05
N ALA A 274 -9.92 -14.05 10.25
CA ALA A 274 -9.22 -14.20 8.96
C ALA A 274 -7.84 -14.86 9.12
N PRO A 275 -6.95 -14.44 10.04
CA PRO A 275 -5.66 -15.07 10.22
C PRO A 275 -5.75 -16.53 10.65
N VAL A 276 -6.66 -16.87 11.59
CA VAL A 276 -6.89 -18.25 12.01
C VAL A 276 -7.37 -19.13 10.86
N TRP A 277 -8.29 -18.61 10.03
CA TRP A 277 -8.79 -19.34 8.87
C TRP A 277 -7.69 -19.55 7.82
N LEU A 278 -6.92 -18.52 7.51
CA LEU A 278 -5.80 -18.61 6.56
C LEU A 278 -4.70 -19.57 7.05
N ALA A 279 -4.39 -19.55 8.35
CA ALA A 279 -3.42 -20.48 8.96
C ALA A 279 -3.83 -21.94 8.77
N LYS A 280 -5.12 -22.27 9.01
CA LYS A 280 -5.66 -23.61 8.78
C LYS A 280 -5.49 -24.11 7.35
N HIS A 281 -5.37 -23.20 6.39
CA HIS A 281 -5.19 -23.52 4.98
C HIS A 281 -3.74 -23.34 4.49
N GLY A 282 -2.79 -23.05 5.39
CA GLY A 282 -1.38 -22.87 5.07
C GLY A 282 -1.07 -21.63 4.21
N LEU A 283 -1.91 -20.59 4.33
CA LEU A 283 -1.84 -19.37 3.50
C LEU A 283 -1.15 -18.20 4.18
N LEU A 284 -0.71 -18.35 5.43
CA LEU A 284 0.13 -17.35 6.07
C LEU A 284 1.60 -17.59 5.71
N SER A 285 2.27 -16.57 5.27
CA SER A 285 3.70 -16.60 4.92
C SER A 285 4.29 -15.19 4.88
N ASP A 286 5.60 -15.10 4.76
CA ASP A 286 6.31 -13.83 4.56
C ASP A 286 5.99 -13.13 3.23
N ARG A 287 5.32 -13.83 2.29
CA ARG A 287 4.82 -13.22 1.05
C ARG A 287 3.57 -12.38 1.26
N LEU A 288 2.84 -12.61 2.35
CA LEU A 288 1.60 -11.91 2.66
C LEU A 288 1.89 -10.55 3.32
N ILE A 289 1.32 -9.51 2.73
CA ILE A 289 1.22 -8.15 3.29
C ILE A 289 -0.23 -7.93 3.71
N ALA A 290 -0.45 -7.66 5.00
CA ALA A 290 -1.77 -7.48 5.61
C ALA A 290 -1.99 -6.03 6.04
N PRO A 291 -2.68 -5.20 5.24
CA PRO A 291 -3.08 -3.86 5.66
C PRO A 291 -3.98 -3.91 6.89
N HIS A 292 -3.81 -2.90 7.74
CA HIS A 292 -4.56 -2.54 8.95
C HIS A 292 -4.29 -3.39 10.18
N ALA A 293 -4.81 -4.62 10.28
CA ALA A 293 -4.76 -5.46 11.49
C ALA A 293 -5.35 -4.80 12.76
N THR A 294 -6.15 -3.73 12.62
CA THR A 294 -6.68 -2.92 13.74
C THR A 294 -7.59 -3.70 14.68
N ASN A 295 -8.26 -4.74 14.16
CA ASN A 295 -9.15 -5.64 14.92
C ASN A 295 -8.57 -7.06 15.08
N ALA A 296 -7.27 -7.22 14.90
CA ALA A 296 -6.59 -8.49 15.13
C ALA A 296 -6.59 -8.85 16.65
N THR A 297 -6.86 -10.10 16.94
CA THR A 297 -6.76 -10.65 18.30
C THR A 297 -5.31 -10.95 18.67
N ASP A 298 -5.03 -11.25 19.95
CA ASP A 298 -3.69 -11.70 20.37
C ASP A 298 -3.25 -13.01 19.68
N GLU A 299 -4.19 -13.90 19.38
CA GLU A 299 -3.96 -15.13 18.62
C GLU A 299 -3.57 -14.78 17.17
N ASP A 300 -4.29 -13.86 16.53
CA ASP A 300 -3.98 -13.41 15.17
C ASP A 300 -2.58 -12.80 15.08
N LEU A 301 -2.20 -11.96 16.04
CA LEU A 301 -0.87 -11.36 16.10
C LEU A 301 0.22 -12.40 16.33
N GLY A 302 -0.05 -13.45 17.12
CA GLY A 302 0.83 -14.60 17.26
C GLY A 302 1.08 -15.30 15.92
N LEU A 303 0.00 -15.59 15.19
CA LEU A 303 0.07 -16.21 13.85
C LEU A 303 0.82 -15.35 12.83
N TYR A 304 0.65 -14.02 12.85
CA TYR A 304 1.42 -13.13 11.99
C TYR A 304 2.92 -13.22 12.28
N ALA A 305 3.30 -13.17 13.55
CA ALA A 305 4.71 -13.27 13.97
C ALA A 305 5.34 -14.60 13.56
N GLU A 306 4.65 -15.72 13.84
CA GLU A 306 5.12 -17.08 13.55
C GLU A 306 5.32 -17.35 12.06
N ASN A 307 4.51 -16.72 11.20
CA ASN A 307 4.54 -16.94 9.76
C ASN A 307 5.22 -15.80 8.96
N GLY A 308 5.80 -14.80 9.63
CA GLY A 308 6.51 -13.70 9.00
C GLY A 308 5.61 -12.75 8.19
N VAL A 309 4.30 -12.71 8.49
CA VAL A 309 3.36 -11.80 7.83
C VAL A 309 3.71 -10.36 8.17
N SER A 310 3.73 -9.47 7.17
CA SER A 310 3.94 -8.04 7.38
C SER A 310 2.62 -7.32 7.55
N ILE A 311 2.51 -6.44 8.54
CA ILE A 311 1.36 -5.55 8.74
C ILE A 311 1.65 -4.21 8.08
N VAL A 312 0.64 -3.59 7.46
CA VAL A 312 0.70 -2.19 7.05
C VAL A 312 -0.19 -1.36 7.97
N HIS A 313 0.44 -0.54 8.80
CA HIS A 313 -0.26 0.32 9.74
C HIS A 313 -0.72 1.60 9.04
N CYS A 314 -2.05 1.84 9.05
CA CYS A 314 -2.70 3.00 8.42
C CYS A 314 -3.41 3.85 9.50
N PRO A 315 -2.66 4.51 10.42
CA PRO A 315 -3.25 5.11 11.61
C PRO A 315 -4.18 6.27 11.32
N LEU A 316 -3.92 7.05 10.28
CA LEU A 316 -4.75 8.21 9.95
C LEU A 316 -6.13 7.80 9.48
N VAL A 317 -6.22 6.86 8.53
CA VAL A 317 -7.51 6.35 8.04
C VAL A 317 -8.23 5.55 9.10
N SER A 318 -7.52 4.74 9.87
CA SER A 318 -8.10 3.96 10.97
C SER A 318 -8.68 4.89 12.04
N GLY A 319 -7.96 5.94 12.41
CA GLY A 319 -8.41 6.95 13.39
C GLY A 319 -9.66 7.71 12.93
N ARG A 320 -9.79 8.03 11.65
CA ARG A 320 -11.03 8.60 11.08
C ARG A 320 -12.20 7.63 11.22
N GLY A 321 -11.97 6.33 11.09
CA GLY A 321 -12.97 5.30 11.32
C GLY A 321 -13.22 4.94 12.79
N GLY A 322 -12.59 5.65 13.73
CA GLY A 322 -12.70 5.37 15.17
C GLY A 322 -11.95 4.12 15.64
N SER A 323 -10.98 3.64 14.85
CA SER A 323 -10.19 2.44 15.14
C SER A 323 -8.71 2.77 15.27
N ILE A 324 -7.96 1.99 16.02
CA ILE A 324 -6.51 2.06 16.12
C ILE A 324 -5.92 0.65 16.16
N LEU A 325 -4.67 0.50 15.71
CA LEU A 325 -3.95 -0.75 15.92
C LEU A 325 -3.70 -0.92 17.43
N ASN A 326 -4.28 -1.96 17.99
CA ASN A 326 -4.12 -2.28 19.40
C ASN A 326 -2.66 -2.63 19.68
N SER A 327 -1.97 -1.72 20.37
CA SER A 327 -0.59 -1.89 20.79
C SER A 327 0.42 -2.15 19.65
N PHE A 328 0.76 -1.10 18.90
CA PHE A 328 1.90 -1.10 17.97
C PHE A 328 3.17 -1.68 18.63
N SER A 329 3.45 -1.27 19.87
CA SER A 329 4.59 -1.77 20.65
C SER A 329 4.52 -3.29 20.91
N SER A 330 3.33 -3.86 21.06
CA SER A 330 3.16 -5.32 21.22
C SER A 330 3.49 -6.05 19.91
N CYS A 331 3.02 -5.53 18.78
CA CYS A 331 3.35 -6.09 17.47
C CYS A 331 4.86 -6.06 17.21
N ALA A 332 5.52 -4.94 17.49
CA ALA A 332 6.96 -4.80 17.35
C ALA A 332 7.74 -5.75 18.25
N ARG A 333 7.32 -5.91 19.52
CA ARG A 333 7.96 -6.87 20.45
C ARG A 333 7.77 -8.33 20.03
N ARG A 334 6.71 -8.68 19.32
CA ARG A 334 6.49 -10.01 18.73
C ARG A 334 7.36 -10.26 17.50
N GLY A 335 8.10 -9.24 17.02
CA GLY A 335 8.93 -9.33 15.82
C GLY A 335 8.13 -9.23 14.51
N ILE A 336 6.89 -8.78 14.58
CA ILE A 336 6.09 -8.52 13.36
C ILE A 336 6.71 -7.37 12.60
N ASN A 337 6.94 -7.54 11.32
CA ASN A 337 7.34 -6.46 10.44
C ASN A 337 6.17 -5.51 10.23
N ILE A 338 6.31 -4.25 10.63
CA ILE A 338 5.28 -3.23 10.52
C ILE A 338 5.74 -2.19 9.51
N ALA A 339 5.01 -2.05 8.43
CA ALA A 339 5.16 -0.98 7.46
C ALA A 339 4.07 0.08 7.65
N MET A 340 4.21 1.21 6.97
CA MET A 340 3.22 2.30 7.00
C MET A 340 2.46 2.38 5.68
N GLY A 341 1.18 2.78 5.77
CA GLY A 341 0.32 3.05 4.64
C GLY A 341 -0.58 4.26 4.91
N THR A 342 -0.82 5.07 3.89
CA THR A 342 -1.74 6.22 3.99
C THR A 342 -3.18 5.87 3.67
N ASP A 343 -3.41 4.78 2.96
CA ASP A 343 -4.73 4.34 2.48
C ASP A 343 -5.39 5.43 1.60
N THR A 344 -6.69 5.59 1.69
CA THR A 344 -7.49 6.57 0.93
C THR A 344 -7.43 8.00 1.48
N THR A 345 -6.74 8.26 2.58
CA THR A 345 -6.57 9.61 3.13
C THR A 345 -5.50 10.39 2.36
N PRO A 346 -5.36 11.71 2.59
CA PRO A 346 -4.27 12.45 1.98
C PRO A 346 -2.96 11.70 2.15
N PRO A 347 -2.16 11.56 1.08
CA PRO A 347 -0.92 10.77 1.11
C PRO A 347 0.21 11.52 1.84
N ASP A 348 -0.09 12.03 3.03
CA ASP A 348 0.85 12.71 3.91
C ASP A 348 1.41 11.71 4.93
N MET A 349 2.54 11.09 4.58
CA MET A 349 3.18 10.11 5.44
C MET A 349 3.66 10.71 6.77
N LEU A 350 4.04 11.97 6.82
CA LEU A 350 4.46 12.61 8.07
C LEU A 350 3.29 12.79 9.04
N MET A 351 2.13 13.21 8.52
CA MET A 351 0.90 13.26 9.30
C MET A 351 0.47 11.86 9.74
N ASN A 352 0.60 10.87 8.86
CA ASN A 352 0.28 9.48 9.16
C ASN A 352 1.18 8.89 10.27
N LEU A 353 2.50 9.15 10.22
CA LEU A 353 3.45 8.78 11.27
C LEU A 353 3.12 9.48 12.61
N LEU A 354 2.77 10.77 12.58
CA LEU A 354 2.35 11.50 13.79
C LEU A 354 1.07 10.90 14.39
N ALA A 355 0.08 10.59 13.56
CA ALA A 355 -1.14 9.90 14.00
C ALA A 355 -0.82 8.53 14.62
N GLY A 356 0.09 7.75 14.02
CA GLY A 356 0.57 6.47 14.55
C GLY A 356 1.24 6.61 15.91
N LEU A 357 2.10 7.61 16.06
CA LEU A 357 2.76 7.89 17.34
C LEU A 357 1.76 8.24 18.45
N ILE A 358 0.80 9.12 18.15
CA ILE A 358 -0.21 9.56 19.13
C ILE A 358 -1.12 8.39 19.52
N THR A 359 -1.70 7.71 18.52
CA THR A 359 -2.65 6.61 18.76
C THR A 359 -1.96 5.41 19.41
N GLY A 360 -0.73 5.09 19.04
CA GLY A 360 0.05 4.02 19.66
C GLY A 360 0.34 4.30 21.15
N ARG A 361 0.72 5.54 21.48
CA ARG A 361 0.93 5.95 22.88
C ARG A 361 -0.36 5.90 23.71
N ILE A 362 -1.48 6.29 23.10
CA ILE A 362 -2.81 6.18 23.75
C ILE A 362 -3.14 4.71 24.01
N ALA A 363 -2.96 3.84 23.01
CA ALA A 363 -3.21 2.42 23.14
C ALA A 363 -2.32 1.73 24.19
N ASP A 364 -1.04 2.10 24.25
CA ASP A 364 -0.09 1.55 25.21
C ASP A 364 -0.27 2.14 26.62
N GLY A 365 -1.00 3.25 26.78
CA GLY A 365 -1.19 3.94 28.05
C GLY A 365 0.10 4.54 28.63
N ALA A 366 1.18 4.68 27.84
CA ALA A 366 2.48 5.15 28.28
C ALA A 366 3.25 5.85 27.16
N PRO A 367 3.72 7.10 27.36
CA PRO A 367 4.37 7.88 26.32
C PRO A 367 5.80 7.42 25.96
N ASP A 368 6.43 6.63 26.83
CA ASP A 368 7.80 6.16 26.70
C ASP A 368 7.92 4.79 25.99
N ARG A 369 6.80 4.09 25.82
CA ARG A 369 6.78 2.76 25.14
C ARG A 369 6.91 2.84 23.62
N LEU A 370 6.55 3.97 23.03
CA LEU A 370 6.64 4.20 21.61
C LEU A 370 7.33 5.53 21.33
N ARG A 371 8.47 5.49 20.68
CA ARG A 371 9.24 6.67 20.27
C ARG A 371 9.01 6.93 18.78
N SER A 372 9.25 8.17 18.33
CA SER A 372 9.18 8.53 16.91
C SER A 372 10.18 7.74 16.04
N ALA A 373 11.23 7.19 16.63
CA ALA A 373 12.21 6.36 15.92
C ALA A 373 11.78 4.89 15.75
N ASP A 374 10.65 4.50 16.35
CA ASP A 374 10.13 3.15 16.29
C ASP A 374 9.06 3.00 15.16
N LEU A 375 8.64 4.14 14.56
CA LEU A 375 7.78 4.29 13.40
C LEU A 375 8.62 4.61 12.15
#